data_95873a253077bc1de4044e37409cd6c8
#
_entry.id   95873a253077bc1de4044e37409cd6c8
#
_cell.length_a   1.000
_cell.length_b   1.000
_cell.length_c   1.000
_cell.angle_alpha   90.00
_cell.angle_beta   90.00
_cell.angle_gamma   90.00
#
_symmetry.space_group_name_H-M   'P 1'
#
loop_
_entity.id
_entity.type
_entity.pdbx_description
1 polymer ?
#
loop_
_entity_poly.entity_id
_entity_poly.type
_entity_poly.pdbx_seq_one_letter_code
_entity_poly.pdbx_strand_id
1 'polypeptide(L)'
;MKIAIIGGGPAGLYAAILLKKQRSAAEITVYERNRADDTFGFGVVFSDATLDNFEKHDPPSYRRITQEFAYWDDIAVHFRGTVHRVGGNGFCGCSRRKLLLIL
;
A
#
# COMPACT_ATOMS: atom_id res chain seq x y z
N MET A 1 -5.90 -11.19 24.08
CA MET A 1 -6.46 -11.71 22.83
C MET A 1 -5.31 -12.07 21.90
N LYS A 2 -5.40 -13.22 21.29
CA LYS A 2 -4.44 -13.67 20.28
C LYS A 2 -5.10 -13.69 18.91
N ILE A 3 -4.48 -13.07 17.94
CA ILE A 3 -5.00 -12.94 16.57
C ILE A 3 -3.97 -13.54 15.61
N ALA A 4 -4.43 -14.44 14.74
CA ALA A 4 -3.60 -14.98 13.67
C ALA A 4 -4.10 -14.45 12.33
N ILE A 5 -3.18 -13.95 11.51
CA ILE A 5 -3.48 -13.49 10.16
C ILE A 5 -2.76 -14.40 9.19
N ILE A 6 -3.50 -14.99 8.27
CA ILE A 6 -2.95 -15.86 7.24
C ILE A 6 -2.76 -15.03 5.98
N GLY A 7 -1.51 -14.85 5.60
CA GLY A 7 -1.12 -14.04 4.45
C GLY A 7 -0.42 -12.76 4.87
N GLY A 8 0.84 -12.61 4.47
CA GLY A 8 1.68 -11.44 4.74
C GLY A 8 1.80 -10.49 3.55
N GLY A 9 0.78 -10.42 2.70
CA GLY A 9 0.69 -9.41 1.67
C GLY A 9 0.29 -8.05 2.24
N PRO A 10 0.11 -7.01 1.39
CA PRO A 10 -0.23 -5.67 1.88
C PRO A 10 -1.49 -5.62 2.74
N ALA A 11 -2.52 -6.36 2.38
CA ALA A 11 -3.77 -6.40 3.14
C ALA A 11 -3.57 -7.00 4.53
N GLY A 12 -2.86 -8.13 4.62
CA GLY A 12 -2.61 -8.79 5.91
C GLY A 12 -1.74 -7.96 6.83
N LEU A 13 -0.69 -7.38 6.30
CA LEU A 13 0.21 -6.52 7.08
C LEU A 13 -0.49 -5.24 7.54
N TYR A 14 -1.25 -4.60 6.67
CA TYR A 14 -2.00 -3.39 7.03
C TYR A 14 -3.09 -3.68 8.07
N ALA A 15 -3.79 -4.81 7.92
CA ALA A 15 -4.76 -5.25 8.93
C ALA A 15 -4.08 -5.45 10.30
N ALA A 16 -2.90 -6.07 10.32
CA ALA A 16 -2.13 -6.25 11.56
C ALA A 16 -1.80 -4.91 12.22
N ILE A 17 -1.36 -3.92 11.43
CA ILE A 17 -1.06 -2.59 11.94
C ILE A 17 -2.30 -1.96 12.59
N LEU A 18 -3.41 -1.95 11.89
CA LEU A 18 -4.64 -1.33 12.38
C LEU A 18 -5.19 -2.04 13.63
N LEU A 19 -5.16 -3.37 13.65
CA LEU A 19 -5.59 -4.14 14.82
C LEU A 19 -4.70 -3.86 16.03
N LYS A 20 -3.40 -3.79 15.82
CA LYS A 20 -2.46 -3.49 16.92
C LYS A 20 -2.67 -2.09 17.47
N LYS A 21 -3.02 -1.11 16.62
CA LYS A 21 -3.34 0.24 17.07
C LYS A 21 -4.60 0.28 17.91
N GLN A 22 -5.62 -0.50 17.55
CA GLN A 22 -6.88 -0.55 18.29
C GLN A 22 -6.79 -1.36 19.59
N ARG A 23 -5.96 -2.40 19.58
CA ARG A 23 -5.83 -3.34 20.71
C ARG A 23 -4.35 -3.61 20.98
N SER A 24 -3.69 -2.67 21.63
CA SER A 24 -2.25 -2.72 21.88
C SER A 24 -1.80 -3.93 22.71
N ALA A 25 -2.70 -4.49 23.53
CA ALA A 25 -2.41 -5.68 24.33
C ALA A 25 -2.60 -6.99 23.58
N ALA A 26 -3.14 -6.96 22.34
CA ALA A 26 -3.34 -8.17 21.56
C ALA A 26 -2.01 -8.72 21.04
N GLU A 27 -1.87 -10.03 21.04
CA GLU A 27 -0.79 -10.71 20.33
C GLU A 27 -1.24 -11.00 18.91
N ILE A 28 -0.54 -10.41 17.93
CA ILE A 28 -0.86 -10.58 16.52
C ILE A 28 0.29 -11.31 15.84
N THR A 29 -0.02 -12.44 15.20
CA THR A 29 0.94 -13.21 14.43
C THR A 29 0.49 -13.27 12.98
N VAL A 30 1.38 -12.91 12.07
CA VAL A 30 1.14 -12.99 10.63
C VAL A 30 1.91 -14.18 10.09
N TYR A 31 1.20 -15.08 9.42
CA TYR A 31 1.79 -16.26 8.79
C TYR A 31 1.87 -16.05 7.29
N GLU A 32 3.10 -16.10 6.74
CA GLU A 32 3.35 -15.98 5.32
C GLU A 32 4.18 -17.16 4.83
N ARG A 33 3.71 -17.80 3.74
CA ARG A 33 4.38 -18.96 3.17
C ARG A 33 5.66 -18.65 2.39
N ASN A 34 5.80 -17.41 1.91
CA ASN A 34 6.95 -16.97 1.14
C ASN A 34 8.00 -16.32 2.05
N ARG A 35 9.23 -16.20 1.56
CA ARG A 35 10.30 -15.50 2.29
C ARG A 35 9.99 -14.01 2.35
N ALA A 36 10.59 -13.32 3.33
CA ALA A 36 10.38 -11.89 3.51
C ALA A 36 10.79 -11.04 2.30
N ASP A 37 11.76 -11.51 1.52
CA ASP A 37 12.25 -10.82 0.32
C ASP A 37 11.59 -11.30 -0.98
N ASP A 38 10.76 -12.35 -0.92
CA ASP A 38 10.03 -12.81 -2.08
C ASP A 38 8.84 -11.89 -2.34
N THR A 39 8.70 -11.44 -3.57
CA THR A 39 7.53 -10.65 -3.99
C THR A 39 7.03 -11.12 -5.33
N PHE A 40 5.71 -10.99 -5.52
CA PHE A 40 5.05 -11.28 -6.78
C PHE A 40 4.43 -9.98 -7.30
N GLY A 41 4.58 -9.75 -8.61
CA GLY A 41 4.13 -8.52 -9.23
C GLY A 41 5.22 -7.43 -9.20
N PHE A 42 5.00 -6.38 -9.98
CA PHE A 42 6.03 -5.37 -10.21
C PHE A 42 5.85 -4.13 -9.35
N GLY A 43 4.60 -3.68 -9.19
CA GLY A 43 4.36 -2.44 -8.50
C GLY A 43 2.91 -2.29 -8.05
N VAL A 44 2.71 -1.24 -7.29
CA VAL A 44 1.40 -0.85 -6.75
C VAL A 44 1.18 0.62 -7.04
N VAL A 45 -0.03 0.96 -7.45
CA VAL A 45 -0.45 2.35 -7.68
C VAL A 45 -1.56 2.67 -6.69
N PHE A 46 -1.44 3.80 -6.03
CA PHE A 46 -2.46 4.32 -5.12
C PHE A 46 -3.08 5.59 -5.69
N SER A 47 -4.40 5.69 -5.59
CA SER A 47 -5.11 6.95 -5.82
C SER A 47 -5.05 7.82 -4.57
N ASP A 48 -5.37 9.12 -4.72
CA ASP A 48 -5.47 10.04 -3.58
C ASP A 48 -6.46 9.53 -2.52
N ALA A 49 -7.58 8.95 -2.94
CA ALA A 49 -8.56 8.41 -2.01
C ALA A 49 -7.98 7.29 -1.14
N THR A 50 -7.17 6.41 -1.72
CA THR A 50 -6.50 5.33 -0.98
C THR A 50 -5.45 5.90 -0.03
N LEU A 51 -4.67 6.89 -0.47
CA LEU A 51 -3.68 7.55 0.37
C LEU A 51 -4.32 8.28 1.55
N ASP A 52 -5.48 8.90 1.35
CA ASP A 52 -6.22 9.56 2.41
C ASP A 52 -6.63 8.57 3.50
N ASN A 53 -6.99 7.34 3.13
CA ASN A 53 -7.29 6.29 4.10
C ASN A 53 -6.07 5.92 4.94
N PHE A 54 -4.88 5.82 4.33
CA PHE A 54 -3.64 5.59 5.08
C PHE A 54 -3.36 6.75 6.04
N GLU A 55 -3.49 7.98 5.58
CA GLU A 55 -3.26 9.16 6.42
C GLU A 55 -4.20 9.19 7.61
N LYS A 56 -5.48 8.86 7.41
CA LYS A 56 -6.49 8.86 8.45
C LYS A 56 -6.27 7.75 9.48
N HIS A 57 -5.95 6.55 9.05
CA HIS A 57 -5.91 5.36 9.92
C HIS A 57 -4.52 5.02 10.42
N ASP A 58 -3.47 5.34 9.68
CA ASP A 58 -2.09 5.11 10.09
C ASP A 58 -1.13 6.14 9.49
N PRO A 59 -1.03 7.34 10.08
CA PRO A 59 -0.14 8.39 9.59
C PRO A 59 1.33 7.99 9.39
N PRO A 60 1.94 7.14 10.24
CA PRO A 60 3.32 6.70 10.00
C PRO A 60 3.50 5.96 8.68
N SER A 61 2.59 5.04 8.33
CA SER A 61 2.61 4.34 7.05
C SER A 61 2.43 5.32 5.88
N TYR A 62 1.50 6.24 5.99
CA TYR A 62 1.27 7.29 4.99
C TYR A 62 2.54 8.08 4.71
N ARG A 63 3.24 8.56 5.75
CA ARG A 63 4.47 9.33 5.57
C ARG A 63 5.57 8.54 4.87
N ARG A 64 5.75 7.27 5.23
CA ARG A 64 6.76 6.41 4.61
C ARG A 64 6.43 6.10 3.17
N ILE A 65 5.16 5.82 2.87
CA ILE A 65 4.68 5.57 1.52
C ILE A 65 4.93 6.78 0.63
N THR A 66 4.55 7.96 1.06
CA THR A 66 4.70 9.17 0.25
C THR A 66 6.15 9.60 0.05
N GLN A 67 7.06 9.27 0.95
CA GLN A 67 8.48 9.56 0.81
C GLN A 67 9.18 8.70 -0.25
N GLU A 68 8.69 7.48 -0.49
CA GLU A 68 9.35 6.49 -1.33
C GLU A 68 8.76 6.38 -2.73
N PHE A 69 7.72 7.14 -3.04
CA PHE A 69 6.91 6.93 -4.23
C PHE A 69 7.10 8.00 -5.29
N ALA A 70 6.91 7.57 -6.56
CA ALA A 70 6.70 8.48 -7.67
C ALA A 70 5.26 8.97 -7.64
N TYR A 71 5.07 10.28 -7.85
CA TYR A 71 3.76 10.92 -7.84
C TYR A 71 3.46 11.55 -9.21
N TRP A 72 2.21 11.41 -9.68
CA TRP A 72 1.77 12.04 -10.92
C TRP A 72 0.27 12.36 -10.88
N ASP A 73 -0.16 13.34 -11.69
CA ASP A 73 -1.55 13.79 -11.74
C ASP A 73 -2.28 13.36 -13.01
N ASP A 74 -1.56 13.14 -14.10
CA ASP A 74 -2.15 12.93 -15.41
C ASP A 74 -2.14 11.45 -15.81
N ILE A 75 -3.22 11.02 -16.45
CA ILE A 75 -3.29 9.74 -17.15
C ILE A 75 -3.36 10.04 -18.64
N ALA A 76 -2.51 9.39 -19.42
CA ALA A 76 -2.56 9.44 -20.87
C ALA A 76 -3.17 8.16 -21.42
N VAL A 77 -4.21 8.32 -22.23
CA VAL A 77 -4.85 7.19 -22.94
C VAL A 77 -4.47 7.28 -24.41
N HIS A 78 -3.79 6.26 -24.91
CA HIS A 78 -3.42 6.13 -26.32
C HIS A 78 -4.46 5.29 -27.04
N PHE A 79 -5.17 5.91 -27.97
CA PHE A 79 -6.22 5.23 -28.74
C PHE A 79 -6.13 5.62 -30.22
N ARG A 80 -5.93 4.66 -31.09
CA ARG A 80 -5.85 4.84 -32.56
C ARG A 80 -4.94 6.00 -33.00
N GLY A 81 -3.74 6.08 -32.41
CA GLY A 81 -2.76 7.12 -32.71
C GLY A 81 -3.05 8.48 -32.06
N THR A 82 -4.12 8.59 -31.29
CA THR A 82 -4.47 9.80 -30.54
C THR A 82 -4.14 9.60 -29.07
N VAL A 83 -3.60 10.66 -28.42
CA VAL A 83 -3.28 10.65 -26.99
C VAL A 83 -4.28 11.56 -26.28
N HIS A 84 -5.02 11.00 -25.34
CA HIS A 84 -5.90 11.75 -24.46
C HIS A 84 -5.29 11.83 -23.07
N ARG A 85 -5.13 13.03 -22.52
CA ARG A 85 -4.64 13.23 -21.17
C ARG A 85 -5.79 13.67 -20.26
N VAL A 86 -5.90 13.00 -19.12
CA VAL A 86 -6.87 13.33 -18.07
C VAL A 86 -6.08 13.74 -16.84
N GLY A 87 -6.26 15.00 -16.42
CA GLY A 87 -5.62 15.56 -15.23
C GLY A 87 -6.58 15.62 -14.04
N GLY A 88 -6.08 16.13 -12.92
CA GLY A 88 -6.87 16.33 -11.70
C GLY A 88 -7.06 15.09 -10.84
N ASN A 89 -6.42 13.97 -11.19
CA ASN A 89 -6.39 12.76 -10.37
C ASN A 89 -4.97 12.56 -9.86
N GLY A 90 -4.81 12.47 -8.53
CA GLY A 90 -3.51 12.18 -7.95
C GLY A 90 -3.25 10.67 -7.87
N PHE A 91 -2.10 10.26 -8.33
CA PHE A 91 -1.62 8.88 -8.22
C PHE A 91 -0.22 8.84 -7.67
N CYS A 92 0.07 7.81 -6.90
CA CYS A 92 1.42 7.54 -6.50
C CYS A 92 1.71 6.05 -6.62
N GLY A 93 2.92 5.71 -7.00
CA GLY A 93 3.29 4.32 -7.24
C GLY A 93 4.65 3.97 -6.71
N CYS A 94 4.82 2.71 -6.32
CA CYS A 94 6.09 2.15 -5.90
C CYS A 94 6.20 0.70 -6.29
N SER A 95 7.39 0.13 -6.08
CA SER A 95 7.53 -1.31 -6.18
C SER A 95 6.77 -2.01 -5.05
N ARG A 96 6.19 -3.16 -5.35
CA ARG A 96 5.50 -3.97 -4.35
C ARG A 96 6.42 -4.36 -3.20
N ARG A 97 7.69 -4.64 -3.50
CA ARG A 97 8.68 -4.98 -2.48
C ARG A 97 8.88 -3.84 -1.47
N LYS A 98 9.00 -2.58 -1.94
CA LYS A 98 9.12 -1.43 -1.05
C LYS A 98 7.90 -1.28 -0.14
N LEU A 99 6.70 -1.45 -0.69
CA LEU A 99 5.47 -1.39 0.11
C LEU A 99 5.48 -2.43 1.22
N LEU A 100 5.85 -3.68 0.91
CA LEU A 100 5.91 -4.74 1.92
C LEU A 100 6.94 -4.45 3.01
N LEU A 101 8.07 -3.84 2.66
CA LEU A 101 9.09 -3.47 3.63
C LEU A 101 8.64 -2.31 4.55
N ILE A 102 7.80 -1.41 4.06
CA ILE A 102 7.22 -0.33 4.87
C ILE A 102 6.23 -0.88 5.88
N LEU A 103 5.38 -1.79 5.48
CA LEU A 103 4.38 -2.42 6.33
C LEU A 103 4.99 -3.52 7.21
#